data_0ea490bdb8fde198866d9d54db6af68a
#
_entry.id   0ea490bdb8fde198866d9d54db6af68a
#
_cell.length_a   1.000
_cell.length_b   1.000
_cell.length_c   1.000
_cell.angle_alpha   90.00
_cell.angle_beta   90.00
_cell.angle_gamma   90.00
#
_symmetry.space_group_name_H-M   'P 1'
#
loop_
_entity.id
_entity.type
_entity.pdbx_description
1 polymer ?
#
loop_
_entity_poly.entity_id
_entity_poly.type
_entity_poly.pdbx_seq_one_letter_code
_entity_poly.pdbx_strand_id
1 'polypeptide(L)'
;MFSASASDIATMVMASAVSATVTTLLIGALSDKLGKRRVFIAGGYILWGLSILSFALIREDVIGYLFPSVSASALCITLVIIMDCVMTFFGSSANDACFNAWLTDGTDDSSRGKAEGINAMMPLVAILCVFGGFMSFDLSERSSWTTIFIIICACFVVMGILVFFLIDEPKIKTDGNQSYFKNIVYGFRLSVIKQNPILYLLLFAFAIFGISIQIFMPYLILYYTESLKMTDYVLVMAPAIVLASIFTALWGRAYDKLGFGRSVVPSIALLMI
;
A
#
# COMPACT_ATOMS: atom_id res chain seq x y z
N MET A 1 9.98 8.19 -18.71
CA MET A 1 9.02 8.40 -19.79
C MET A 1 8.63 9.87 -19.97
N PHE A 2 8.27 10.58 -18.90
CA PHE A 2 7.76 11.97 -18.97
C PHE A 2 8.72 13.01 -18.41
N SER A 3 10.00 12.72 -18.27
CA SER A 3 11.01 13.63 -17.68
C SER A 3 10.57 14.23 -16.33
N ALA A 4 9.90 13.43 -15.51
CA ALA A 4 9.42 13.85 -14.20
C ALA A 4 10.58 14.25 -13.28
N SER A 5 10.44 15.39 -12.61
CA SER A 5 11.40 15.86 -11.63
C SER A 5 11.25 15.15 -10.28
N ALA A 6 12.26 15.26 -9.41
CA ALA A 6 12.14 14.77 -8.03
C ALA A 6 10.97 15.42 -7.27
N SER A 7 10.64 16.69 -7.59
CA SER A 7 9.49 17.39 -7.04
C SER A 7 8.15 16.78 -7.48
N ASP A 8 8.06 16.33 -8.74
CA ASP A 8 6.84 15.68 -9.24
C ASP A 8 6.62 14.33 -8.53
N ILE A 9 7.69 13.56 -8.32
CA ILE A 9 7.65 12.31 -7.56
C ILE A 9 7.21 12.59 -6.12
N ALA A 10 7.78 13.59 -5.45
CA ALA A 10 7.40 13.97 -4.11
C ALA A 10 5.91 14.39 -4.03
N THR A 11 5.43 15.16 -5.02
CA THR A 11 4.03 15.58 -5.10
C THR A 11 3.10 14.40 -5.28
N MET A 12 3.45 13.43 -6.14
CA MET A 12 2.70 12.20 -6.33
C MET A 12 2.58 11.42 -5.03
N VAL A 13 3.70 11.13 -4.36
CA VAL A 13 3.74 10.36 -3.10
C VAL A 13 2.91 11.06 -2.01
N MET A 14 3.03 12.39 -1.90
CA MET A 14 2.27 13.17 -0.91
C MET A 14 0.76 13.14 -1.22
N ALA A 15 0.35 13.33 -2.46
CA ALA A 15 -1.04 13.30 -2.87
C ALA A 15 -1.67 11.92 -2.63
N SER A 16 -0.94 10.85 -2.96
CA SER A 16 -1.36 9.47 -2.70
C SER A 16 -1.49 9.18 -1.21
N ALA A 17 -0.56 9.64 -0.38
CA ALA A 17 -0.62 9.45 1.06
C ALA A 17 -1.86 10.13 1.69
N VAL A 18 -2.18 11.34 1.23
CA VAL A 18 -3.42 12.04 1.65
C VAL A 18 -4.65 11.28 1.17
N SER A 19 -4.68 10.84 -0.08
CA SER A 19 -5.77 10.02 -0.64
C SER A 19 -5.96 8.75 0.16
N ALA A 20 -4.88 8.00 0.45
CA ALA A 20 -4.91 6.77 1.26
C ALA A 20 -5.51 7.03 2.65
N THR A 21 -5.02 8.05 3.34
CA THR A 21 -5.46 8.37 4.71
C THR A 21 -6.94 8.71 4.77
N VAL A 22 -7.40 9.61 3.89
CA VAL A 22 -8.80 10.01 3.82
C VAL A 22 -9.68 8.82 3.47
N THR A 23 -9.27 8.03 2.49
CA THR A 23 -10.00 6.84 2.04
C THR A 23 -10.13 5.81 3.16
N THR A 24 -9.03 5.48 3.83
CA THR A 24 -9.03 4.48 4.91
C THR A 24 -9.99 4.86 6.03
N LEU A 25 -10.01 6.14 6.43
CA LEU A 25 -10.93 6.65 7.44
C LEU A 25 -12.40 6.59 6.98
N LEU A 26 -12.68 7.04 5.77
CA LEU A 26 -14.06 7.10 5.25
C LEU A 26 -14.60 5.70 4.94
N ILE A 27 -13.85 4.89 4.20
CA ILE A 27 -14.31 3.57 3.77
C ILE A 27 -14.29 2.58 4.94
N GLY A 28 -13.32 2.69 5.85
CA GLY A 28 -13.29 1.89 7.08
C GLY A 28 -14.58 2.09 7.87
N ALA A 29 -14.91 3.33 8.21
CA ALA A 29 -16.14 3.63 8.94
C ALA A 29 -17.42 3.27 8.15
N LEU A 30 -17.39 3.37 6.81
CA LEU A 30 -18.53 2.96 5.97
C LEU A 30 -18.73 1.45 5.97
N SER A 31 -17.65 0.69 5.84
CA SER A 31 -17.70 -0.78 5.85
C SER A 31 -18.12 -1.32 7.22
N ASP A 32 -17.71 -0.66 8.31
CA ASP A 32 -18.17 -0.97 9.68
C ASP A 32 -19.68 -0.77 9.82
N LYS A 33 -20.15 0.38 9.35
CA LYS A 33 -21.58 0.73 9.39
C LYS A 33 -22.44 -0.24 8.59
N LEU A 34 -21.97 -0.67 7.42
CA LEU A 34 -22.69 -1.59 6.54
C LEU A 34 -22.54 -3.06 6.96
N GLY A 35 -21.54 -3.38 7.78
CA GLY A 35 -21.20 -4.75 8.17
C GLY A 35 -20.77 -5.62 6.99
N LYS A 36 -20.23 -5.01 5.93
CA LYS A 36 -19.87 -5.69 4.69
C LYS A 36 -18.41 -5.42 4.35
N ARG A 37 -17.53 -6.39 4.59
CA ARG A 37 -16.12 -6.32 4.24
C ARG A 37 -15.85 -6.87 2.82
N ARG A 38 -16.40 -8.05 2.54
CA ARG A 38 -16.17 -8.80 1.30
C ARG A 38 -16.44 -7.97 0.03
N VAL A 39 -17.55 -7.26 0.00
CA VAL A 39 -17.95 -6.45 -1.17
C VAL A 39 -16.96 -5.31 -1.43
N PHE A 40 -16.49 -4.65 -0.37
CA PHE A 40 -15.50 -3.56 -0.49
C PHE A 40 -14.12 -4.11 -0.91
N ILE A 41 -13.71 -5.26 -0.37
CA ILE A 41 -12.44 -5.89 -0.75
C ILE A 41 -12.50 -6.33 -2.21
N ALA A 42 -13.50 -7.11 -2.59
CA ALA A 42 -13.64 -7.63 -3.95
C ALA A 42 -13.81 -6.52 -5.00
N GLY A 43 -14.75 -5.61 -4.77
CA GLY A 43 -15.00 -4.48 -5.67
C GLY A 43 -13.81 -3.52 -5.74
N GLY A 44 -13.17 -3.26 -4.60
CA GLY A 44 -11.97 -2.43 -4.53
C GLY A 44 -10.80 -3.03 -5.33
N TYR A 45 -10.51 -4.34 -5.21
CA TYR A 45 -9.47 -4.98 -6.01
C TYR A 45 -9.76 -4.92 -7.51
N ILE A 46 -11.00 -5.17 -7.94
CA ILE A 46 -11.38 -5.06 -9.36
C ILE A 46 -11.16 -3.64 -9.88
N LEU A 47 -11.66 -2.64 -9.16
CA LEU A 47 -11.52 -1.23 -9.54
C LEU A 47 -10.06 -0.75 -9.44
N TRP A 48 -9.30 -1.26 -8.48
CA TRP A 48 -7.86 -1.02 -8.41
C TRP A 48 -7.14 -1.53 -9.66
N GLY A 49 -7.38 -2.79 -10.07
CA GLY A 49 -6.83 -3.34 -11.30
C GLY A 49 -7.19 -2.51 -12.53
N LEU A 50 -8.45 -2.12 -12.68
CA LEU A 50 -8.90 -1.29 -13.79
C LEU A 50 -8.26 0.11 -13.78
N SER A 51 -8.04 0.71 -12.61
CA SER A 51 -7.35 2.00 -12.50
C SER A 51 -5.88 1.92 -12.91
N ILE A 52 -5.20 0.79 -12.63
CA ILE A 52 -3.83 0.54 -13.11
C ILE A 52 -3.77 0.54 -14.64
N LEU A 53 -4.76 -0.04 -15.32
CA LEU A 53 -4.80 -0.07 -16.76
C LEU A 53 -4.88 1.33 -17.39
N SER A 54 -5.45 2.31 -16.68
CA SER A 54 -5.54 3.68 -17.18
C SER A 54 -4.17 4.34 -17.42
N PHE A 55 -3.10 3.93 -16.70
CA PHE A 55 -1.76 4.43 -16.94
C PHE A 55 -1.23 4.09 -18.34
N ALA A 56 -1.68 2.98 -18.94
CA ALA A 56 -1.34 2.63 -20.32
C ALA A 56 -1.92 3.61 -21.35
N LEU A 57 -3.00 4.33 -21.01
CA LEU A 57 -3.67 5.29 -21.88
C LEU A 57 -3.02 6.68 -21.85
N ILE A 58 -2.21 7.01 -20.84
CA ILE A 58 -1.54 8.31 -20.72
C ILE A 58 -0.37 8.37 -21.71
N ARG A 59 -0.50 9.20 -22.75
CA ARG A 59 0.42 9.27 -23.88
C ARG A 59 0.68 10.72 -24.28
N GLU A 60 1.97 11.10 -24.40
CA GLU A 60 2.36 12.46 -24.81
C GLU A 60 1.90 12.81 -26.22
N ASP A 61 1.97 11.85 -27.17
CA ASP A 61 1.54 12.03 -28.53
C ASP A 61 0.02 12.31 -28.64
N VAL A 62 -0.78 11.57 -27.86
CA VAL A 62 -2.24 11.74 -27.82
C VAL A 62 -2.61 13.05 -27.12
N ILE A 63 -1.97 13.34 -25.99
CA ILE A 63 -2.24 14.54 -25.19
C ILE A 63 -1.80 15.79 -25.94
N GLY A 64 -0.64 15.77 -26.61
CA GLY A 64 -0.18 16.90 -27.42
C GLY A 64 -1.07 17.17 -28.62
N TYR A 65 -1.69 16.13 -29.22
CA TYR A 65 -2.69 16.29 -30.27
C TYR A 65 -4.01 16.90 -29.75
N LEU A 66 -4.47 16.45 -28.59
CA LEU A 66 -5.74 16.91 -28.00
C LEU A 66 -5.64 18.31 -27.38
N PHE A 67 -4.48 18.66 -26.83
CA PHE A 67 -4.25 19.89 -26.11
C PHE A 67 -2.97 20.62 -26.60
N PRO A 68 -2.94 21.13 -27.82
CA PRO A 68 -1.73 21.70 -28.43
C PRO A 68 -1.24 22.98 -27.74
N SER A 69 -2.06 23.63 -26.93
CA SER A 69 -1.72 24.84 -26.17
C SER A 69 -1.05 24.61 -24.82
N VAL A 70 -0.93 23.35 -24.39
CA VAL A 70 -0.38 22.96 -23.07
C VAL A 70 0.82 22.05 -23.28
N SER A 71 1.82 22.14 -22.38
CA SER A 71 2.93 21.17 -22.40
C SER A 71 2.39 19.74 -22.19
N ALA A 72 2.54 18.90 -23.22
CA ALA A 72 2.05 17.52 -23.18
C ALA A 72 2.68 16.73 -22.01
N SER A 73 3.99 16.93 -21.76
CA SER A 73 4.69 16.27 -20.65
C SER A 73 4.14 16.69 -19.28
N ALA A 74 3.94 17.99 -19.05
CA ALA A 74 3.37 18.49 -17.79
C ALA A 74 1.95 17.98 -17.54
N LEU A 75 1.13 17.92 -18.61
CA LEU A 75 -0.22 17.37 -18.49
C LEU A 75 -0.21 15.86 -18.25
N CYS A 76 0.71 15.11 -18.89
CA CYS A 76 0.92 13.68 -18.59
C CYS A 76 1.28 13.44 -17.13
N ILE A 77 2.23 14.21 -16.57
CA ILE A 77 2.64 14.10 -15.17
C ILE A 77 1.44 14.38 -14.25
N THR A 78 0.67 15.43 -14.52
CA THR A 78 -0.54 15.76 -13.75
C THR A 78 -1.57 14.63 -13.80
N LEU A 79 -1.80 14.04 -14.97
CA LEU A 79 -2.72 12.91 -15.12
C LEU A 79 -2.22 11.67 -14.39
N VAL A 80 -0.92 11.39 -14.41
CA VAL A 80 -0.32 10.29 -13.62
C VAL A 80 -0.60 10.51 -12.14
N ILE A 81 -0.38 11.71 -11.60
CA ILE A 81 -0.65 12.02 -10.18
C ILE A 81 -2.13 11.83 -9.85
N ILE A 82 -3.04 12.31 -10.69
CA ILE A 82 -4.49 12.15 -10.49
C ILE A 82 -4.87 10.67 -10.52
N MET A 83 -4.40 9.92 -11.52
CA MET A 83 -4.72 8.49 -11.64
C MET A 83 -4.09 7.66 -10.52
N ASP A 84 -2.92 8.07 -10.01
CA ASP A 84 -2.31 7.46 -8.83
C ASP A 84 -3.15 7.67 -7.57
N CYS A 85 -3.73 8.86 -7.38
CA CYS A 85 -4.70 9.10 -6.30
C CYS A 85 -5.97 8.23 -6.45
N VAL A 86 -6.48 8.06 -7.68
CA VAL A 86 -7.64 7.18 -7.96
C VAL A 86 -7.29 5.72 -7.68
N MET A 87 -6.14 5.27 -8.14
CA MET A 87 -5.61 3.94 -7.88
C MET A 87 -5.46 3.70 -6.37
N THR A 88 -4.88 4.65 -5.66
CA THR A 88 -4.69 4.61 -4.21
C THR A 88 -6.03 4.60 -3.46
N PHE A 89 -7.03 5.35 -3.94
CA PHE A 89 -8.38 5.33 -3.37
C PHE A 89 -8.96 3.90 -3.37
N PHE A 90 -8.90 3.19 -4.49
CA PHE A 90 -9.42 1.82 -4.57
C PHE A 90 -8.55 0.84 -3.79
N GLY A 91 -7.21 0.97 -3.87
CA GLY A 91 -6.27 0.14 -3.13
C GLY A 91 -6.44 0.26 -1.62
N SER A 92 -6.47 1.48 -1.10
CA SER A 92 -6.67 1.72 0.33
C SER A 92 -8.07 1.34 0.81
N SER A 93 -9.09 1.46 -0.04
CA SER A 93 -10.45 0.97 0.27
C SER A 93 -10.46 -0.55 0.48
N ALA A 94 -9.83 -1.29 -0.44
CA ALA A 94 -9.82 -2.75 -0.40
C ALA A 94 -8.87 -3.27 0.68
N ASN A 95 -7.61 -2.82 0.67
CA ASN A 95 -6.54 -3.38 1.48
C ASN A 95 -6.44 -2.74 2.85
N ASP A 96 -6.25 -1.42 2.92
CA ASP A 96 -5.93 -0.76 4.19
C ASP A 96 -7.15 -0.67 5.10
N ALA A 97 -8.32 -0.33 4.54
CA ALA A 97 -9.55 -0.21 5.31
C ALA A 97 -10.22 -1.56 5.56
N CYS A 98 -10.54 -2.31 4.49
CA CYS A 98 -11.45 -3.44 4.61
C CYS A 98 -10.75 -4.78 4.84
N PHE A 99 -9.62 -5.07 4.17
CA PHE A 99 -8.90 -6.32 4.34
C PHE A 99 -8.25 -6.42 5.72
N ASN A 100 -7.56 -5.38 6.18
CA ASN A 100 -6.96 -5.38 7.52
C ASN A 100 -8.01 -5.50 8.62
N ALA A 101 -9.17 -4.84 8.46
CA ALA A 101 -10.28 -5.00 9.38
C ALA A 101 -10.88 -6.41 9.33
N TRP A 102 -11.06 -6.98 8.13
CA TRP A 102 -11.52 -8.37 7.97
C TRP A 102 -10.57 -9.37 8.62
N LEU A 103 -9.26 -9.18 8.45
CA LEU A 103 -8.22 -10.01 9.07
C LEU A 103 -8.32 -9.96 10.60
N THR A 104 -8.52 -8.76 11.16
CA THR A 104 -8.68 -8.55 12.60
C THR A 104 -9.98 -9.16 13.12
N ASP A 105 -11.09 -8.98 12.40
CA ASP A 105 -12.41 -9.50 12.78
C ASP A 105 -12.49 -11.03 12.67
N GLY A 106 -11.71 -11.64 11.75
CA GLY A 106 -11.68 -13.08 11.48
C GLY A 106 -10.63 -13.87 12.26
N THR A 107 -9.80 -13.23 13.08
CA THR A 107 -8.72 -13.88 13.84
C THR A 107 -8.91 -13.74 15.34
N ASP A 108 -8.67 -14.83 16.07
CA ASP A 108 -8.62 -14.85 17.52
C ASP A 108 -7.23 -14.45 18.05
N ASP A 109 -7.14 -14.09 19.32
CA ASP A 109 -5.87 -13.68 19.96
C ASP A 109 -4.76 -14.75 19.81
N SER A 110 -5.11 -16.03 19.72
CA SER A 110 -4.16 -17.15 19.53
C SER A 110 -3.65 -17.30 18.10
N SER A 111 -4.37 -16.81 17.10
CA SER A 111 -4.06 -16.95 15.67
C SER A 111 -3.65 -15.65 15.01
N ARG A 112 -3.94 -14.50 15.63
CA ARG A 112 -3.69 -13.16 15.10
C ARG A 112 -2.21 -12.93 14.80
N GLY A 113 -1.28 -13.28 15.68
CA GLY A 113 0.16 -13.12 15.45
C GLY A 113 0.66 -13.87 14.22
N LYS A 114 0.15 -15.08 13.97
CA LYS A 114 0.48 -15.85 12.76
C LYS A 114 -0.08 -15.19 11.49
N ALA A 115 -1.33 -14.73 11.54
CA ALA A 115 -1.99 -14.10 10.41
C ALA A 115 -1.31 -12.78 10.04
N GLU A 116 -1.02 -11.93 11.03
CA GLU A 116 -0.29 -10.67 10.85
C GLU A 116 1.15 -10.90 10.38
N GLY A 117 1.84 -11.94 10.86
CA GLY A 117 3.18 -12.31 10.40
C GLY A 117 3.19 -12.71 8.92
N ILE A 118 2.17 -13.43 8.45
CA ILE A 118 2.02 -13.75 7.03
C ILE A 118 1.70 -12.47 6.24
N ASN A 119 0.77 -11.65 6.72
CA ASN A 119 0.39 -10.40 6.09
C ASN A 119 1.61 -9.45 5.93
N ALA A 120 2.43 -9.31 6.94
CA ALA A 120 3.64 -8.49 6.91
C ALA A 120 4.72 -8.99 5.92
N MET A 121 4.73 -10.29 5.61
CA MET A 121 5.64 -10.88 4.63
C MET A 121 5.17 -10.67 3.18
N MET A 122 3.86 -10.55 2.95
CA MET A 122 3.29 -10.48 1.59
C MET A 122 3.83 -9.33 0.73
N PRO A 123 4.02 -8.09 1.23
CA PRO A 123 4.63 -7.01 0.44
C PRO A 123 6.03 -7.34 -0.07
N LEU A 124 6.85 -8.03 0.74
CA LEU A 124 8.20 -8.44 0.33
C LEU A 124 8.15 -9.50 -0.77
N VAL A 125 7.24 -10.48 -0.64
CA VAL A 125 7.01 -11.50 -1.68
C VAL A 125 6.49 -10.83 -2.95
N ALA A 126 5.58 -9.86 -2.85
CA ALA A 126 5.06 -9.13 -4.00
C ALA A 126 6.17 -8.36 -4.74
N ILE A 127 7.09 -7.70 -4.03
CA ILE A 127 8.24 -7.03 -4.62
C ILE A 127 9.11 -8.04 -5.39
N LEU A 128 9.39 -9.20 -4.81
CA LEU A 128 10.17 -10.26 -5.49
C LEU A 128 9.45 -10.77 -6.75
N CYS A 129 8.14 -10.99 -6.70
CA CYS A 129 7.36 -11.42 -7.85
C CYS A 129 7.38 -10.36 -8.97
N VAL A 130 7.27 -9.08 -8.62
CA VAL A 130 7.29 -7.98 -9.60
C VAL A 130 8.69 -7.86 -10.22
N PHE A 131 9.74 -7.78 -9.42
CA PHE A 131 11.11 -7.69 -9.95
C PHE A 131 11.51 -8.95 -10.73
N GLY A 132 11.24 -10.13 -10.22
CA GLY A 132 11.55 -11.39 -10.91
C GLY A 132 10.69 -11.62 -12.16
N GLY A 133 9.39 -11.33 -12.08
CA GLY A 133 8.46 -11.54 -13.18
C GLY A 133 8.65 -10.56 -14.34
N PHE A 134 9.10 -9.34 -14.06
CA PHE A 134 9.28 -8.32 -15.09
C PHE A 134 10.74 -8.04 -15.45
N MET A 135 11.69 -8.79 -14.89
CA MET A 135 13.13 -8.63 -15.14
C MET A 135 13.51 -8.77 -16.63
N SER A 136 12.77 -9.57 -17.40
CA SER A 136 13.01 -9.80 -18.83
C SER A 136 12.40 -8.74 -19.74
N PHE A 137 11.62 -7.81 -19.21
CA PHE A 137 11.01 -6.75 -20.00
C PHE A 137 11.96 -5.57 -20.16
N ASP A 138 12.07 -5.06 -21.38
CA ASP A 138 12.77 -3.81 -21.63
C ASP A 138 11.91 -2.62 -21.16
N LEU A 139 12.27 -2.05 -20.01
CA LEU A 139 11.53 -0.93 -19.40
C LEU A 139 11.73 0.39 -20.16
N SER A 140 12.62 0.48 -21.15
CA SER A 140 12.71 1.62 -22.05
C SER A 140 11.62 1.59 -23.13
N GLU A 141 11.07 0.41 -23.42
CA GLU A 141 9.99 0.25 -24.38
C GLU A 141 8.60 0.43 -23.75
N ARG A 142 7.77 1.19 -24.43
CA ARG A 142 6.39 1.43 -24.01
C ARG A 142 5.51 0.18 -24.07
N SER A 143 5.74 -0.69 -25.05
CA SER A 143 5.02 -1.97 -25.20
C SER A 143 5.16 -2.84 -23.95
N SER A 144 6.34 -2.84 -23.34
CA SER A 144 6.62 -3.55 -22.09
C SER A 144 5.75 -3.02 -20.94
N TRP A 145 5.68 -1.71 -20.77
CA TRP A 145 4.81 -1.10 -19.74
C TRP A 145 3.34 -1.41 -19.94
N THR A 146 2.85 -1.34 -21.18
CA THR A 146 1.45 -1.69 -21.47
C THR A 146 1.16 -3.15 -21.10
N THR A 147 2.07 -4.06 -21.45
CA THR A 147 1.94 -5.48 -21.11
C THR A 147 1.96 -5.70 -19.61
N ILE A 148 2.87 -5.04 -18.89
CA ILE A 148 2.97 -5.09 -17.42
C ILE A 148 1.66 -4.62 -16.78
N PHE A 149 1.10 -3.49 -17.19
CA PHE A 149 -0.17 -2.98 -16.66
C PHE A 149 -1.34 -3.92 -16.92
N ILE A 150 -1.39 -4.56 -18.09
CA ILE A 150 -2.43 -5.56 -18.42
C ILE A 150 -2.29 -6.79 -17.50
N ILE A 151 -1.07 -7.31 -17.31
CA ILE A 151 -0.83 -8.46 -16.43
C ILE A 151 -1.25 -8.13 -14.99
N ILE A 152 -0.81 -6.98 -14.47
CA ILE A 152 -1.16 -6.56 -13.11
C ILE A 152 -2.68 -6.36 -12.99
N CYS A 153 -3.32 -5.69 -13.95
CA CYS A 153 -4.78 -5.53 -13.98
C CYS A 153 -5.49 -6.89 -13.93
N ALA A 154 -5.07 -7.83 -14.77
CA ALA A 154 -5.68 -9.18 -14.81
C ALA A 154 -5.52 -9.90 -13.45
N CYS A 155 -4.33 -9.81 -12.82
CA CYS A 155 -4.10 -10.38 -11.49
C CYS A 155 -5.06 -9.78 -10.44
N PHE A 156 -5.19 -8.45 -10.40
CA PHE A 156 -6.08 -7.79 -9.43
C PHE A 156 -7.56 -8.12 -9.67
N VAL A 157 -8.01 -8.16 -10.93
CA VAL A 157 -9.39 -8.53 -11.28
C VAL A 157 -9.68 -9.98 -10.89
N VAL A 158 -8.77 -10.91 -11.21
CA VAL A 158 -8.90 -12.32 -10.80
C VAL A 158 -8.95 -12.44 -9.28
N MET A 159 -8.04 -11.75 -8.57
CA MET A 159 -8.04 -11.75 -7.10
C MET A 159 -9.34 -11.17 -6.54
N GLY A 160 -9.86 -10.07 -7.09
CA GLY A 160 -11.13 -9.51 -6.66
C GLY A 160 -12.31 -10.48 -6.85
N ILE A 161 -12.34 -11.21 -7.96
CA ILE A 161 -13.33 -12.26 -8.22
C ILE A 161 -13.18 -13.42 -7.23
N LEU A 162 -11.96 -13.91 -7.00
CA LEU A 162 -11.68 -14.98 -6.05
C LEU A 162 -12.09 -14.57 -4.62
N VAL A 163 -11.76 -13.37 -4.20
CA VAL A 163 -12.16 -12.81 -2.90
C VAL A 163 -13.69 -12.82 -2.75
N PHE A 164 -14.42 -12.43 -3.79
CA PHE A 164 -15.88 -12.40 -3.73
C PHE A 164 -16.50 -13.79 -3.46
N PHE A 165 -15.89 -14.86 -3.99
CA PHE A 165 -16.39 -16.22 -3.82
C PHE A 165 -15.80 -16.97 -2.62
N LEU A 166 -14.54 -16.70 -2.25
CA LEU A 166 -13.80 -17.47 -1.26
C LEU A 166 -13.81 -16.86 0.15
N ILE A 167 -14.02 -15.54 0.28
CA ILE A 167 -14.00 -14.88 1.59
C ILE A 167 -15.39 -14.87 2.20
N ASP A 168 -15.48 -15.39 3.43
CA ASP A 168 -16.68 -15.30 4.25
C ASP A 168 -16.80 -13.93 4.90
N GLU A 169 -18.04 -13.45 5.00
CA GLU A 169 -18.35 -12.20 5.71
C GLU A 169 -18.28 -12.46 7.23
N PRO A 170 -17.40 -11.76 7.96
CA PRO A 170 -17.37 -11.92 9.42
C PRO A 170 -18.67 -11.39 10.04
N LYS A 171 -19.15 -12.04 11.11
CA LYS A 171 -20.34 -11.60 11.85
C LYS A 171 -20.02 -10.34 12.65
N ILE A 172 -20.03 -9.18 12.00
CA ILE A 172 -19.80 -7.88 12.64
C ILE A 172 -21.09 -7.48 13.39
N LYS A 173 -20.97 -7.18 14.67
CA LYS A 173 -22.07 -6.55 15.41
C LYS A 173 -22.18 -5.09 14.97
N THR A 174 -23.05 -4.82 14.01
CA THR A 174 -23.36 -3.47 13.57
C THR A 174 -24.23 -2.77 14.62
N ASP A 175 -23.65 -1.78 15.28
CA ASP A 175 -24.37 -0.90 16.18
C ASP A 175 -25.06 0.20 15.35
N GLY A 176 -26.28 -0.09 14.87
CA GLY A 176 -27.01 0.74 13.90
C GLY A 176 -27.34 2.17 14.35
N ASN A 177 -27.01 2.52 15.59
CA ASN A 177 -27.38 3.81 16.20
C ASN A 177 -26.20 4.79 16.32
N GLN A 178 -24.98 4.44 15.87
CA GLN A 178 -23.84 5.34 15.97
C GLN A 178 -23.70 6.23 14.72
N SER A 179 -23.51 7.54 14.97
CA SER A 179 -23.31 8.50 13.88
C SER A 179 -21.96 8.26 13.19
N TYR A 180 -22.00 8.04 11.88
CA TYR A 180 -20.85 7.79 11.00
C TYR A 180 -19.67 8.75 11.26
N PHE A 181 -19.92 10.06 11.22
CA PHE A 181 -18.88 11.07 11.48
C PHE A 181 -18.39 11.10 12.92
N LYS A 182 -19.22 10.72 13.87
CA LYS A 182 -18.86 10.70 15.30
C LYS A 182 -17.83 9.61 15.60
N ASN A 183 -17.90 8.48 14.88
CA ASN A 183 -16.95 7.38 15.01
C ASN A 183 -15.61 7.72 14.38
N ILE A 184 -15.58 8.36 13.21
CA ILE A 184 -14.33 8.80 12.56
C ILE A 184 -13.53 9.72 13.49
N VAL A 185 -14.19 10.68 14.13
CA VAL A 185 -13.53 11.69 14.97
C VAL A 185 -13.29 11.19 16.41
N TYR A 186 -13.87 10.05 16.80
CA TYR A 186 -13.77 9.55 18.18
C TYR A 186 -12.34 9.37 18.65
N GLY A 187 -11.49 8.74 17.86
CA GLY A 187 -10.08 8.50 18.16
C GLY A 187 -9.24 9.77 18.29
N PHE A 188 -9.64 10.87 17.67
CA PHE A 188 -8.92 12.14 17.74
C PHE A 188 -9.35 13.05 18.91
N ARG A 189 -10.29 12.59 19.75
CA ARG A 189 -10.72 13.39 20.91
C ARG A 189 -9.67 13.39 22.00
N LEU A 190 -9.33 14.57 22.52
CA LEU A 190 -8.37 14.74 23.61
C LEU A 190 -8.69 13.91 24.86
N SER A 191 -9.97 13.65 25.14
CA SER A 191 -10.40 12.79 26.24
C SER A 191 -9.97 11.34 26.03
N VAL A 192 -10.09 10.81 24.79
CA VAL A 192 -9.69 9.43 24.44
C VAL A 192 -8.16 9.31 24.46
N ILE A 193 -7.46 10.32 23.96
CA ILE A 193 -5.98 10.39 23.99
C ILE A 193 -5.48 10.35 25.46
N LYS A 194 -6.08 11.14 26.34
CA LYS A 194 -5.71 11.15 27.77
C LYS A 194 -6.02 9.86 28.51
N GLN A 195 -7.04 9.11 28.08
CA GLN A 195 -7.39 7.81 28.66
C GLN A 195 -6.44 6.69 28.23
N ASN A 196 -5.79 6.82 27.07
CA ASN A 196 -4.94 5.79 26.48
C ASN A 196 -3.55 6.33 26.06
N PRO A 197 -2.77 6.94 26.97
CA PRO A 197 -1.54 7.64 26.61
C PRO A 197 -0.48 6.74 25.96
N ILE A 198 -0.36 5.50 26.42
CA ILE A 198 0.61 4.53 25.88
C ILE A 198 0.29 4.19 24.42
N LEU A 199 -1.00 4.00 24.09
CA LEU A 199 -1.44 3.72 22.71
C LEU A 199 -1.03 4.88 21.78
N TYR A 200 -1.32 6.12 22.17
CA TYR A 200 -0.99 7.28 21.34
C TYR A 200 0.50 7.56 21.26
N LEU A 201 1.27 7.26 22.31
CA LEU A 201 2.74 7.31 22.24
C LEU A 201 3.29 6.30 21.22
N LEU A 202 2.76 5.07 21.23
CA LEU A 202 3.13 4.04 20.23
C LEU A 202 2.75 4.48 18.81
N LEU A 203 1.53 4.99 18.62
CA LEU A 203 1.10 5.51 17.32
C LEU A 203 1.99 6.65 16.83
N PHE A 204 2.41 7.54 17.72
CA PHE A 204 3.34 8.62 17.40
C PHE A 204 4.73 8.09 17.01
N ALA A 205 5.25 7.11 17.73
CA ALA A 205 6.52 6.45 17.37
C ALA A 205 6.43 5.75 16.00
N PHE A 206 5.32 5.06 15.73
CA PHE A 206 5.06 4.47 14.40
C PHE A 206 4.96 5.52 13.30
N ALA A 207 4.35 6.66 13.56
CA ALA A 207 4.27 7.75 12.60
C ALA A 207 5.66 8.30 12.25
N ILE A 208 6.52 8.54 13.24
CA ILE A 208 7.92 8.97 13.01
C ILE A 208 8.68 7.95 12.19
N PHE A 209 8.55 6.66 12.53
CA PHE A 209 9.19 5.57 11.79
C PHE A 209 8.69 5.50 10.33
N GLY A 210 7.37 5.60 10.12
CA GLY A 210 6.77 5.62 8.80
C GLY A 210 7.26 6.81 7.95
N ILE A 211 7.35 8.01 8.54
CA ILE A 211 7.91 9.19 7.87
C ILE A 211 9.36 8.94 7.45
N SER A 212 10.19 8.36 8.31
CA SER A 212 11.58 8.02 7.99
C SER A 212 11.68 7.14 6.75
N ILE A 213 10.86 6.09 6.66
CA ILE A 213 10.85 5.19 5.49
C ILE A 213 10.38 5.93 4.23
N GLN A 214 9.33 6.71 4.32
CA GLN A 214 8.75 7.42 3.17
C GLN A 214 9.66 8.50 2.60
N ILE A 215 10.60 9.01 3.38
CA ILE A 215 11.58 10.01 2.91
C ILE A 215 12.55 9.39 1.89
N PHE A 216 13.04 8.18 2.09
CA PHE A 216 14.07 7.61 1.22
C PHE A 216 13.56 6.54 0.25
N MET A 217 12.55 5.76 0.62
CA MET A 217 12.05 4.63 -0.19
C MET A 217 11.68 4.99 -1.63
N PRO A 218 10.95 6.08 -1.90
CA PRO A 218 10.61 6.46 -3.28
C PRO A 218 11.83 6.76 -4.16
N TYR A 219 12.95 7.14 -3.54
CA TYR A 219 14.18 7.49 -4.24
C TYR A 219 15.24 6.38 -4.24
N LEU A 220 14.96 5.24 -3.60
CA LEU A 220 15.94 4.16 -3.43
C LEU A 220 16.46 3.64 -4.76
N ILE A 221 15.59 3.38 -5.73
CA ILE A 221 15.98 2.92 -7.07
C ILE A 221 16.78 4.00 -7.79
N LEU A 222 16.34 5.25 -7.71
CA LEU A 222 17.05 6.39 -8.30
C LEU A 222 18.45 6.53 -7.70
N TYR A 223 18.60 6.32 -6.41
CA TYR A 223 19.89 6.32 -5.73
C TYR A 223 20.81 5.21 -6.24
N TYR A 224 20.31 3.99 -6.44
CA TYR A 224 21.11 2.90 -6.99
C TYR A 224 21.53 3.18 -8.43
N THR A 225 20.64 3.66 -9.28
CA THR A 225 20.91 3.88 -10.71
C THR A 225 21.71 5.15 -10.96
N GLU A 226 21.38 6.26 -10.33
CA GLU A 226 22.01 7.55 -10.62
C GLU A 226 23.24 7.84 -9.77
N SER A 227 23.18 7.56 -8.46
CA SER A 227 24.28 7.89 -7.56
C SER A 227 25.35 6.79 -7.53
N LEU A 228 24.94 5.53 -7.40
CA LEU A 228 25.83 4.38 -7.32
C LEU A 228 26.18 3.81 -8.70
N LYS A 229 25.49 4.24 -9.76
CA LYS A 229 25.67 3.74 -11.15
C LYS A 229 25.59 2.21 -11.26
N MET A 230 24.76 1.58 -10.43
CA MET A 230 24.56 0.14 -10.41
C MET A 230 23.56 -0.26 -11.50
N THR A 231 24.00 -1.02 -12.49
CA THR A 231 23.12 -1.62 -13.53
C THR A 231 22.36 -2.83 -13.00
N ASP A 232 22.98 -3.58 -12.12
CA ASP A 232 22.50 -4.87 -11.63
C ASP A 232 21.99 -4.81 -10.16
N TYR A 233 21.43 -3.67 -9.74
CA TYR A 233 20.94 -3.47 -8.37
C TYR A 233 19.90 -4.55 -7.94
N VAL A 234 19.17 -5.11 -8.89
CA VAL A 234 18.20 -6.18 -8.64
C VAL A 234 18.87 -7.44 -8.08
N LEU A 235 20.10 -7.79 -8.55
CA LEU A 235 20.84 -8.94 -8.06
C LEU A 235 21.28 -8.79 -6.59
N VAL A 236 21.42 -7.56 -6.12
CA VAL A 236 21.75 -7.27 -4.71
C VAL A 236 20.46 -7.20 -3.87
N MET A 237 19.43 -6.56 -4.41
CA MET A 237 18.16 -6.41 -3.70
C MET A 237 17.40 -7.72 -3.53
N ALA A 238 17.37 -8.60 -4.53
CA ALA A 238 16.59 -9.83 -4.47
C ALA A 238 17.01 -10.74 -3.30
N PRO A 239 18.29 -11.07 -3.09
CA PRO A 239 18.73 -11.86 -1.92
C PRO A 239 18.40 -11.14 -0.59
N ALA A 240 18.57 -9.82 -0.52
CA ALA A 240 18.27 -9.06 0.68
C ALA A 240 16.77 -9.13 1.05
N ILE A 241 15.88 -9.03 0.05
CA ILE A 241 14.43 -9.14 0.25
C ILE A 241 14.04 -10.57 0.67
N VAL A 242 14.67 -11.60 0.08
CA VAL A 242 14.46 -13.00 0.49
C VAL A 242 14.84 -13.20 1.95
N LEU A 243 16.02 -12.74 2.35
CA LEU A 243 16.47 -12.80 3.73
C LEU A 243 15.55 -12.03 4.67
N ALA A 244 15.16 -10.82 4.30
CA ALA A 244 14.22 -10.01 5.08
C ALA A 244 12.86 -10.72 5.25
N SER A 245 12.35 -11.39 4.21
CA SER A 245 11.09 -12.14 4.27
C SER A 245 11.19 -13.32 5.26
N ILE A 246 12.28 -14.07 5.20
CA ILE A 246 12.54 -15.19 6.13
C ILE A 246 12.66 -14.66 7.57
N PHE A 247 13.44 -13.60 7.76
CA PHE A 247 13.60 -12.97 9.08
C PHE A 247 12.27 -12.47 9.63
N THR A 248 11.43 -11.82 8.82
CA THR A 248 10.11 -11.33 9.23
C THR A 248 9.22 -12.48 9.71
N ALA A 249 9.18 -13.60 8.98
CA ALA A 249 8.42 -14.77 9.35
C ALA A 249 8.92 -15.42 10.66
N LEU A 250 10.23 -15.50 10.84
CA LEU A 250 10.85 -16.03 12.06
C LEU A 250 10.65 -15.10 13.26
N TRP A 251 10.75 -13.79 13.02
CA TRP A 251 10.61 -12.78 14.07
C TRP A 251 9.19 -12.69 14.61
N GLY A 252 8.17 -12.91 13.78
CA GLY A 252 6.77 -13.02 14.23
C GLY A 252 6.60 -14.15 15.27
N ARG A 253 7.23 -15.31 15.03
CA ARG A 253 7.22 -16.42 16.02
C ARG A 253 8.02 -16.12 17.28
N ALA A 254 9.13 -15.41 17.14
CA ALA A 254 9.93 -14.96 18.28
C ALA A 254 9.18 -13.94 19.13
N TYR A 255 8.45 -13.04 18.50
CA TYR A 255 7.59 -12.05 19.14
C TYR A 255 6.54 -12.71 20.04
N ASP A 256 5.84 -13.73 19.53
CA ASP A 256 4.83 -14.47 20.30
C ASP A 256 5.41 -15.11 21.57
N LYS A 257 6.70 -15.50 21.55
CA LYS A 257 7.37 -16.13 22.70
C LYS A 257 8.02 -15.13 23.67
N LEU A 258 8.62 -14.06 23.13
CA LEU A 258 9.45 -13.12 23.89
C LEU A 258 8.65 -11.91 24.42
N GLY A 259 7.51 -11.61 23.78
CA GLY A 259 6.69 -10.44 24.06
C GLY A 259 7.26 -9.15 23.47
N PHE A 260 6.44 -8.08 23.52
CA PHE A 260 6.70 -6.80 22.86
C PHE A 260 8.07 -6.18 23.20
N GLY A 261 8.38 -5.97 24.48
CA GLY A 261 9.59 -5.25 24.88
C GLY A 261 10.89 -5.93 24.48
N ARG A 262 10.94 -7.28 24.61
CA ARG A 262 12.14 -8.06 24.27
C ARG A 262 12.33 -8.26 22.78
N SER A 263 11.31 -8.04 21.97
CA SER A 263 11.38 -8.17 20.51
C SER A 263 11.64 -6.84 19.82
N VAL A 264 11.04 -5.74 20.28
CA VAL A 264 11.14 -4.42 19.65
C VAL A 264 12.48 -3.76 19.88
N VAL A 265 13.03 -3.84 21.08
CA VAL A 265 14.31 -3.19 21.41
C VAL A 265 15.47 -3.69 20.54
N PRO A 266 15.70 -5.01 20.37
CA PRO A 266 16.74 -5.49 19.45
C PRO A 266 16.50 -5.11 17.99
N SER A 267 15.21 -5.08 17.54
CA SER A 267 14.87 -4.67 16.17
C SER A 267 15.26 -3.23 15.90
N ILE A 268 14.98 -2.32 16.84
CA ILE A 268 15.38 -0.91 16.73
C ILE A 268 16.91 -0.78 16.75
N ALA A 269 17.60 -1.52 17.63
CA ALA A 269 19.06 -1.50 17.69
C ALA A 269 19.71 -1.97 16.39
N LEU A 270 19.16 -3.01 15.74
CA LEU A 270 19.62 -3.48 14.43
C LEU A 270 19.37 -2.47 13.30
N LEU A 271 18.34 -1.63 13.40
CA LEU A 271 18.06 -0.57 12.43
C LEU A 271 19.03 0.61 12.50
N MET A 272 19.77 0.74 13.61
CA MET A 272 20.73 1.83 13.84
C MET A 272 22.14 1.50 13.35
N ILE A 273 22.40 0.27 12.91
CA ILE A 273 23.67 -0.20 12.36
C ILE A 273 23.64 -0.15 10.84
#